data_6977b413af353f7c5ed95f0ac5bcd40e
#
_entry.id   6977b413af353f7c5ed95f0ac5bcd40e
#
_cell.length_a   1.000
_cell.length_b   1.000
_cell.length_c   1.000
_cell.angle_alpha   90.00
_cell.angle_beta   90.00
_cell.angle_gamma   90.00
#
_symmetry.space_group_name_H-M   'P 1'
#
loop_
_entity.id
_entity.type
_entity.pdbx_description
1 polymer ?
#
loop_
_entity_poly.entity_id
_entity_poly.type
_entity_poly.pdbx_seq_one_letter_code
_entity_poly.pdbx_strand_id
1 'polypeptide(L)'
;MVYVIFTAWVPLDKARLFGKKVIEGFKNFPGDESISKLIVQGAGSSEGVIKAFAISEVMKGKITEALSRTTRLAIFYAEAIGEGFKYSIETVLSAMEAMRVIGMEMPE
;
A
#
# COMPACT_ATOMS: atom_id res chain seq x y z
N MET A 1 6.48 4.79 -15.03
CA MET A 1 5.68 3.93 -14.15
C MET A 1 5.43 4.61 -12.83
N VAL A 2 4.21 4.46 -12.34
CA VAL A 2 3.80 5.03 -11.07
C VAL A 2 3.50 3.89 -10.11
N TYR A 3 3.94 4.04 -8.87
CA TYR A 3 3.66 3.05 -7.82
C TYR A 3 2.86 3.70 -6.71
N VAL A 4 1.98 2.93 -6.10
CA VAL A 4 1.31 3.32 -4.86
C VAL A 4 1.92 2.45 -3.75
N ILE A 5 2.37 3.10 -2.70
CA ILE A 5 2.90 2.44 -1.51
C ILE A 5 1.92 2.67 -0.36
N PHE A 6 1.33 1.59 0.10
CA PHE A 6 0.49 1.61 1.30
C PHE A 6 1.30 1.08 2.47
N THR A 7 1.38 1.85 3.54
CA THR A 7 2.05 1.45 4.77
C THR A 7 1.07 1.57 5.93
N ALA A 8 1.05 0.56 6.77
CA ALA A 8 0.21 0.55 7.97
C ALA A 8 1.07 0.26 9.19
N TRP A 9 0.78 0.95 10.28
CA TRP A 9 1.41 0.72 11.59
C TRP A 9 0.31 0.24 12.53
N VAL A 10 0.49 -0.95 13.08
CA VAL A 10 -0.53 -1.65 13.88
C VAL A 10 0.06 -1.97 15.25
N PRO A 11 -0.69 -1.67 16.34
CA PRO A 11 -0.24 -2.09 17.67
C PRO A 11 0.02 -3.59 17.72
N LEU A 12 1.10 -4.00 18.36
CA LEU A 12 1.53 -5.41 18.38
C LEU A 12 0.45 -6.34 18.95
N ASP A 13 -0.29 -5.87 19.95
CA ASP A 13 -1.37 -6.66 20.57
C ASP A 13 -2.57 -6.89 19.63
N LYS A 14 -2.64 -6.17 18.53
CA LYS A 14 -3.68 -6.32 17.51
C LYS A 14 -3.21 -7.02 16.24
N ALA A 15 -2.03 -7.66 16.30
CA ALA A 15 -1.44 -8.33 15.15
C ALA A 15 -2.34 -9.40 14.53
N ARG A 16 -2.95 -10.25 15.37
CA ARG A 16 -3.83 -11.31 14.88
C ARG A 16 -5.11 -10.77 14.26
N LEU A 17 -5.69 -9.74 14.88
CA LEU A 17 -6.88 -9.08 14.34
C LEU A 17 -6.56 -8.48 12.98
N PHE A 18 -5.42 -7.80 12.87
CA PHE A 18 -4.99 -7.24 11.59
C PHE A 18 -4.80 -8.32 10.53
N GLY A 19 -4.13 -9.43 10.88
CA GLY A 19 -3.94 -10.56 9.97
C GLY A 19 -5.26 -11.12 9.44
N LYS A 20 -6.25 -11.27 10.31
CA LYS A 20 -7.59 -11.71 9.90
C LYS A 20 -8.24 -10.71 8.95
N LYS A 21 -8.07 -9.42 9.22
CA LYS A 21 -8.63 -8.36 8.36
C LYS A 21 -7.92 -8.29 7.02
N VAL A 22 -6.62 -8.59 6.96
CA VAL A 22 -5.91 -8.69 5.69
C VAL A 22 -6.52 -9.78 4.82
N ILE A 23 -6.80 -10.94 5.40
CA ILE A 23 -7.45 -12.04 4.67
C ILE A 23 -8.85 -11.63 4.19
N GLU A 24 -9.65 -11.00 5.05
CA GLU A 24 -10.96 -10.48 4.65
C GLU A 24 -10.83 -9.43 3.56
N GLY A 25 -9.80 -8.58 3.64
CA GLY A 25 -9.53 -7.56 2.63
C GLY A 25 -9.31 -8.15 1.24
N PHE A 26 -8.59 -9.26 1.14
CA PHE A 26 -8.41 -9.95 -0.14
C PHE A 26 -9.74 -10.45 -0.72
N LYS A 27 -10.68 -10.82 0.13
CA LYS A 27 -12.00 -11.28 -0.30
C LYS A 27 -12.93 -10.12 -0.66
N ASN A 28 -12.94 -9.07 0.16
CA ASN A 28 -13.85 -7.93 -0.01
C ASN A 28 -13.38 -6.93 -1.04
N PHE A 29 -12.06 -6.85 -1.26
CA PHE A 29 -11.45 -5.94 -2.24
C PHE A 29 -10.55 -6.75 -3.17
N PRO A 30 -11.14 -7.59 -4.02
CA PRO A 30 -10.34 -8.43 -4.93
C PRO A 30 -9.49 -7.57 -5.85
N GLY A 31 -8.33 -8.07 -6.22
CA GLY A 31 -7.43 -7.37 -7.12
C GLY A 31 -8.06 -7.14 -8.49
N ASP A 32 -7.68 -6.04 -9.11
CA ASP A 32 -8.06 -5.70 -10.47
C ASP A 32 -6.83 -5.23 -11.22
N GLU A 33 -6.23 -6.13 -12.01
CA GLU A 33 -5.00 -5.85 -12.73
C GLU A 33 -5.17 -4.84 -13.85
N SER A 34 -6.41 -4.50 -14.24
CA SER A 34 -6.65 -3.41 -15.18
C SER A 34 -6.38 -2.04 -14.53
N ILE A 35 -6.34 -1.98 -13.21
CA ILE A 35 -6.09 -0.75 -12.43
C ILE A 35 -4.68 -0.75 -11.87
N SER A 36 -4.30 -1.81 -11.16
CA SER A 36 -2.98 -1.90 -10.55
C SER A 36 -2.60 -3.36 -10.29
N LYS A 37 -1.30 -3.59 -10.20
CA LYS A 37 -0.74 -4.92 -9.94
C LYS A 37 0.12 -4.87 -8.70
N LEU A 38 -0.17 -5.74 -7.74
CA LEU A 38 0.64 -5.88 -6.53
C LEU A 38 2.01 -6.43 -6.90
N ILE A 39 3.07 -5.70 -6.52
CA ILE A 39 4.45 -6.09 -6.80
C ILE A 39 5.06 -6.83 -5.61
N VAL A 40 4.91 -6.27 -4.42
CA VAL A 40 5.45 -6.84 -3.20
C VAL A 40 4.66 -6.37 -1.99
N GLN A 41 4.54 -7.23 -1.01
CA GLN A 41 3.99 -6.86 0.29
C GLN A 41 4.76 -7.59 1.36
N GLY A 42 4.80 -7.01 2.54
CA GLY A 42 5.53 -7.58 3.64
C GLY A 42 5.18 -6.90 4.96
N ALA A 43 5.77 -7.41 6.02
CA ALA A 43 5.58 -6.84 7.34
C ALA A 43 6.78 -7.15 8.22
N GLY A 44 7.03 -6.26 9.16
CA GLY A 44 8.04 -6.46 10.20
C GLY A 44 7.54 -5.86 11.49
N SER A 45 8.27 -6.08 12.57
CA SER A 45 7.91 -5.51 13.86
C SER A 45 9.09 -4.72 14.42
N SER A 46 8.80 -3.61 15.08
CA SER A 46 9.79 -2.75 15.69
C SER A 46 9.13 -1.90 16.77
N GLU A 47 9.74 -1.84 17.94
CA GLU A 47 9.28 -0.97 19.04
C GLU A 47 7.80 -1.14 19.40
N GLY A 48 7.35 -2.39 19.45
CA GLY A 48 5.96 -2.70 19.84
C GLY A 48 4.92 -2.43 18.77
N VAL A 49 5.35 -2.18 17.54
CA VAL A 49 4.45 -1.88 16.42
C VAL A 49 4.77 -2.83 15.27
N ILE A 50 3.74 -3.24 14.56
CA ILE A 50 3.90 -3.94 13.29
C ILE A 50 3.81 -2.91 12.19
N LYS A 51 4.79 -2.93 11.30
CA LYS A 51 4.78 -2.11 10.08
C LYS A 51 4.54 -3.05 8.90
N ALA A 52 3.41 -2.88 8.24
CA ALA A 52 3.05 -3.65 7.06
C ALA A 52 3.08 -2.72 5.85
N PHE A 53 3.44 -3.26 4.69
CA PHE A 53 3.47 -2.45 3.48
C PHE A 53 3.02 -3.26 2.27
N ALA A 54 2.53 -2.55 1.27
CA ALA A 54 2.22 -3.12 -0.03
C ALA A 54 2.59 -2.10 -1.11
N ILE A 55 3.26 -2.57 -2.14
CA ILE A 55 3.66 -1.73 -3.27
C ILE A 55 2.95 -2.27 -4.51
N SER A 56 2.21 -1.40 -5.19
CA SER A 56 1.50 -1.74 -6.41
C SER A 56 1.94 -0.86 -7.56
N GLU A 57 2.09 -1.45 -8.74
CA GLU A 57 2.33 -0.72 -9.97
C GLU A 57 0.98 -0.31 -10.54
N VAL A 58 0.81 0.98 -10.84
CA VAL A 58 -0.45 1.52 -11.34
C VAL A 58 -0.45 1.54 -12.86
N MET A 59 -1.53 1.05 -13.45
CA MET A 59 -1.69 1.06 -14.89
C MET A 59 -1.87 2.50 -15.38
N LYS A 60 -1.42 2.76 -16.59
CA LYS A 60 -1.46 4.10 -17.19
C LYS A 60 -2.87 4.68 -17.14
N GLY A 61 -2.99 5.90 -16.61
CA GLY A 61 -4.27 6.60 -16.51
C GLY A 61 -5.18 6.13 -15.39
N LYS A 62 -4.71 5.24 -14.50
CA LYS A 62 -5.54 4.64 -13.46
C LYS A 62 -5.19 5.05 -12.04
N ILE A 63 -4.43 6.14 -11.87
CA ILE A 63 -3.97 6.55 -10.54
C ILE A 63 -5.14 6.89 -9.60
N THR A 64 -6.16 7.56 -10.10
CA THR A 64 -7.32 7.93 -9.28
C THR A 64 -8.04 6.68 -8.77
N GLU A 65 -8.26 5.70 -9.64
CA GLU A 65 -8.91 4.44 -9.27
C GLU A 65 -8.05 3.65 -8.29
N ALA A 66 -6.74 3.62 -8.51
CA ALA A 66 -5.81 2.92 -7.62
C ALA A 66 -5.81 3.54 -6.22
N LEU A 67 -5.74 4.88 -6.12
CA LEU A 67 -5.80 5.57 -4.84
C LEU A 67 -7.13 5.36 -4.14
N SER A 68 -8.24 5.38 -4.87
CA SER A 68 -9.56 5.12 -4.33
C SER A 68 -9.66 3.71 -3.71
N ARG A 69 -9.17 2.71 -4.41
CA ARG A 69 -9.16 1.32 -3.92
C ARG A 69 -8.30 1.18 -2.67
N THR A 70 -7.11 1.76 -2.70
CA THR A 70 -6.19 1.70 -1.55
C THR A 70 -6.77 2.43 -0.34
N THR A 71 -7.41 3.57 -0.55
CA THR A 71 -8.04 4.33 0.53
C THR A 71 -9.19 3.54 1.17
N ARG A 72 -10.02 2.88 0.36
CA ARG A 72 -11.11 2.04 0.88
C ARG A 72 -10.57 0.90 1.74
N LEU A 73 -9.49 0.29 1.32
CA LEU A 73 -8.83 -0.76 2.11
C LEU A 73 -8.28 -0.21 3.42
N ALA A 74 -7.64 0.97 3.37
CA ALA A 74 -7.14 1.64 4.57
C ALA A 74 -8.25 1.93 5.57
N ILE A 75 -9.39 2.42 5.09
CA ILE A 75 -10.57 2.69 5.94
C ILE A 75 -11.09 1.40 6.56
N PHE A 76 -11.17 0.34 5.79
CA PHE A 76 -11.58 -0.98 6.28
C PHE A 76 -10.69 -1.43 7.44
N TYR A 77 -9.38 -1.31 7.30
CA TYR A 77 -8.45 -1.66 8.39
C TYR A 77 -8.58 -0.71 9.58
N ALA A 78 -8.69 0.58 9.32
CA ALA A 78 -8.79 1.59 10.38
C ALA A 78 -10.03 1.36 11.26
N GLU A 79 -11.17 1.07 10.64
CA GLU A 79 -12.41 0.78 11.36
C GLU A 79 -12.29 -0.49 12.19
N ALA A 80 -11.61 -1.51 11.68
CA ALA A 80 -11.46 -2.78 12.36
C ALA A 80 -10.48 -2.72 13.53
N ILE A 81 -9.35 -2.05 13.34
CA ILE A 81 -8.28 -1.99 14.35
C ILE A 81 -8.56 -0.89 15.38
N GLY A 82 -9.04 0.26 14.91
CA GLY A 82 -9.37 1.37 15.80
C GLY A 82 -8.13 2.09 16.33
N GLU A 83 -8.15 2.42 17.62
CA GLU A 83 -7.12 3.22 18.23
C GLU A 83 -5.71 2.63 18.04
N GLY A 84 -4.77 3.47 17.69
CA GLY A 84 -3.37 3.09 17.47
C GLY A 84 -3.05 2.69 16.05
N PHE A 85 -4.05 2.51 15.19
CA PHE A 85 -3.82 2.24 13.78
C PHE A 85 -3.41 3.53 13.07
N LYS A 86 -2.32 3.44 12.30
CA LYS A 86 -1.85 4.56 11.45
C LYS A 86 -1.55 4.02 10.07
N TYR A 87 -1.71 4.85 9.06
CA TYR A 87 -1.37 4.44 7.71
C TYR A 87 -0.88 5.63 6.89
N SER A 88 -0.18 5.31 5.81
CA SER A 88 0.16 6.29 4.78
C SER A 88 -0.05 5.67 3.42
N ILE A 89 -0.40 6.52 2.46
CA ILE A 89 -0.55 6.14 1.07
C ILE A 89 0.30 7.12 0.27
N GLU A 90 1.31 6.59 -0.42
CA GLU A 90 2.26 7.40 -1.17
C GLU A 90 2.21 7.03 -2.64
N THR A 91 2.35 8.02 -3.51
CA THR A 91 2.49 7.82 -4.93
C THR A 91 3.93 8.15 -5.29
N VAL A 92 4.64 7.21 -5.91
CA VAL A 92 6.03 7.41 -6.29
C VAL A 92 6.25 7.04 -7.75
N LEU A 93 7.21 7.70 -8.38
CA LEU A 93 7.66 7.37 -9.72
C LEU A 93 8.72 6.28 -9.65
N SER A 94 8.89 5.53 -10.73
CA SER A 94 10.05 4.65 -10.86
C SER A 94 11.33 5.50 -10.82
N ALA A 95 12.45 4.90 -10.45
CA ALA A 95 13.71 5.62 -10.40
C ALA A 95 14.04 6.25 -11.75
N MET A 96 13.78 5.53 -12.84
CA MET A 96 14.01 6.03 -14.20
C MET A 96 13.19 7.29 -14.48
N GLU A 97 11.91 7.29 -14.18
CA GLU A 97 11.04 8.45 -14.40
C GLU A 97 11.36 9.60 -13.45
N ALA A 98 11.70 9.29 -12.21
CA ALA A 98 12.11 10.31 -11.24
C ALA A 98 13.38 11.03 -11.72
N MET A 99 14.33 10.28 -12.27
CA MET A 99 15.55 10.88 -12.82
C MET A 99 15.24 11.78 -14.02
N ARG A 100 14.31 11.36 -14.89
CA ARG A 100 13.88 12.20 -16.03
C ARG A 100 13.26 13.52 -15.60
N VAL A 101 12.52 13.51 -14.49
CA VAL A 101 11.89 14.74 -13.95
C VAL A 101 12.96 15.80 -13.64
N ILE A 102 14.14 15.38 -13.17
CA ILE A 102 15.24 16.30 -12.88
C ILE A 102 16.24 16.41 -14.02
N GLY A 103 15.88 15.91 -15.22
CA GLY A 103 16.71 16.04 -16.42
C GLY A 103 17.91 15.11 -16.48
N MET A 104 17.87 13.98 -15.78
CA MET A 104 18.94 13.00 -15.73
C MET A 104 18.49 11.66 -16.29
N GLU A 105 19.45 10.81 -16.64
CA GLU A 105 19.17 9.45 -17.10
C GLU A 105 19.80 8.43 -16.14
N MET A 106 19.09 7.33 -15.94
CA MET A 106 19.62 6.23 -15.15
C MET A 106 20.67 5.47 -15.97
N PRO A 107 21.81 5.14 -15.38
CA PRO A 107 22.75 4.24 -16.04
C PRO A 107 22.12 2.84 -16.11
N GLU A 108 22.39 2.16 -17.20
CA GLU A 108 21.93 0.79 -17.40
C GLU A 108 22.78 -0.24 -16.65
#